data_2b951c6f8c75418c865a2ce5186e5bea
#
_entry.id   2b951c6f8c75418c865a2ce5186e5bea
#
_cell.length_a   1.000
_cell.length_b   1.000
_cell.length_c   1.000
_cell.angle_alpha   90.00
_cell.angle_beta   90.00
_cell.angle_gamma   90.00
#
_symmetry.space_group_name_H-M   'P 1'
#
loop_
_entity.id
_entity.type
_entity.pdbx_description
1 polymer ?
#
loop_
_entity_poly.entity_id
_entity_poly.type
_entity_poly.pdbx_seq_one_letter_code
_entity_poly.pdbx_strand_id
1 'polypeptide(L)'
;MATTYCSVEDVADYLRIPITATTVPNTTQIEKIIKRKEDELDRRIGHAWRSKIAYNERHTLPLLYIFGWGTPLYLQHRHIYDFDAAEGDKIEVWEGASATYENILGNSQWYDMDYEYGRLYLRGFIFSILRQNRIRVTYRYGGEGFAGDTTIPGDIEDCVIKMVALEFVNTSFRMDKLPMGSAGVDYASSKRQWTEDIEKCIENRREVFPIP
;
A
#
# COMPACT_ATOMS: atom_id res chain seq x y z
N MET A 1 -12.03 1.20 7.82
CA MET A 1 -10.58 1.04 7.57
C MET A 1 -9.99 2.39 7.25
N ALA A 2 -8.82 2.71 7.81
CA ALA A 2 -8.15 3.96 7.47
C ALA A 2 -7.74 3.94 6.00
N THR A 3 -8.12 4.98 5.26
CA THR A 3 -7.79 5.13 3.83
C THR A 3 -6.63 6.10 3.60
N THR A 4 -6.23 6.81 4.66
CA THR A 4 -5.14 7.80 4.65
C THR A 4 -4.30 7.65 5.91
N TYR A 5 -3.03 8.01 5.86
CA TYR A 5 -2.12 7.99 7.00
C TYR A 5 -2.26 9.23 7.89
N CYS A 6 -2.53 10.38 7.31
CA CYS A 6 -2.74 11.62 8.05
C CYS A 6 -3.78 12.51 7.37
N SER A 7 -4.28 13.49 8.11
CA SER A 7 -5.20 14.51 7.62
C SER A 7 -4.48 15.82 7.29
N VAL A 8 -5.20 16.75 6.65
CA VAL A 8 -4.70 18.12 6.43
C VAL A 8 -4.51 18.86 7.74
N GLU A 9 -5.34 18.56 8.75
CA GLU A 9 -5.26 19.15 10.08
C GLU A 9 -3.98 18.74 10.80
N ASP A 10 -3.60 17.45 10.73
CA ASP A 10 -2.34 16.94 11.30
C ASP A 10 -1.12 17.66 10.72
N VAL A 11 -1.14 17.88 9.41
CA VAL A 11 -0.06 18.63 8.71
C VAL A 11 -0.07 20.11 9.14
N ALA A 12 -1.24 20.72 9.24
CA ALA A 12 -1.38 22.12 9.67
C ALA A 12 -0.88 22.32 11.10
N ASP A 13 -1.24 21.42 12.01
CA ASP A 13 -0.82 21.43 13.41
C ASP A 13 0.69 21.22 13.54
N TYR A 14 1.25 20.29 12.79
CA TYR A 14 2.68 20.03 12.76
C TYR A 14 3.48 21.25 12.29
N LEU A 15 3.02 21.90 11.21
CA LEU A 15 3.63 23.10 10.67
C LEU A 15 3.30 24.37 11.47
N ARG A 16 2.31 24.31 12.36
CA ARG A 16 1.73 25.46 13.10
C ARG A 16 1.25 26.58 12.17
N ILE A 17 0.70 26.20 11.02
CA ILE A 17 0.20 27.12 10.00
C ILE A 17 -1.23 26.74 9.65
N PRO A 18 -2.19 27.68 9.69
CA PRO A 18 -3.54 27.38 9.26
C PRO A 18 -3.58 27.10 7.76
N ILE A 19 -4.06 25.92 7.37
CA ILE A 19 -4.25 25.53 5.97
C ILE A 19 -5.75 25.64 5.67
N THR A 20 -6.13 26.52 4.76
CA THR A 20 -7.51 26.80 4.39
C THR A 20 -7.71 26.70 2.89
N ALA A 21 -8.96 26.85 2.43
CA ALA A 21 -9.27 26.89 1.01
C ALA A 21 -8.62 28.09 0.27
N THR A 22 -8.23 29.14 1.01
CA THR A 22 -7.64 30.36 0.47
C THR A 22 -6.12 30.46 0.61
N THR A 23 -5.51 29.53 1.33
CA THR A 23 -4.04 29.46 1.47
C THR A 23 -3.39 28.90 0.19
N VAL A 24 -2.10 29.12 0.03
CA VAL A 24 -1.32 28.52 -1.07
C VAL A 24 -0.10 27.81 -0.46
N PRO A 25 -0.08 26.46 -0.51
CA PRO A 25 -1.07 25.54 -1.07
C PRO A 25 -2.38 25.52 -0.24
N ASN A 26 -3.50 25.28 -0.92
CA ASN A 26 -4.80 25.14 -0.28
C ASN A 26 -5.07 23.70 0.19
N THR A 27 -6.17 23.49 0.92
CA THR A 27 -6.58 22.19 1.46
C THR A 27 -6.55 21.08 0.40
N THR A 28 -7.18 21.32 -0.77
CA THR A 28 -7.23 20.30 -1.84
C THR A 28 -5.84 19.98 -2.41
N GLN A 29 -4.94 20.96 -2.45
CA GLN A 29 -3.57 20.74 -2.91
C GLN A 29 -2.79 19.89 -1.89
N ILE A 30 -2.98 20.17 -0.59
CA ILE A 30 -2.35 19.37 0.47
C ILE A 30 -2.87 17.93 0.47
N GLU A 31 -4.18 17.70 0.31
CA GLU A 31 -4.75 16.35 0.17
C GLU A 31 -4.09 15.55 -0.97
N LYS A 32 -3.85 16.21 -2.11
CA LYS A 32 -3.12 15.58 -3.22
C LYS A 32 -1.66 15.27 -2.90
N ILE A 33 -1.00 16.15 -2.14
CA ILE A 33 0.37 15.94 -1.69
C ILE A 33 0.39 14.75 -0.71
N ILE A 34 -0.51 14.72 0.27
CA ILE A 34 -0.64 13.61 1.23
C ILE A 34 -0.74 12.29 0.47
N LYS A 35 -1.75 12.16 -0.41
CA LYS A 35 -1.95 10.93 -1.17
C LYS A 35 -0.70 10.49 -1.95
N ARG A 36 0.00 11.43 -2.58
CA ARG A 36 1.22 11.13 -3.32
C ARG A 36 2.35 10.67 -2.41
N LYS A 37 2.50 11.28 -1.21
CA LYS A 37 3.53 10.92 -0.24
C LYS A 37 3.24 9.58 0.43
N GLU A 38 1.99 9.26 0.67
CA GLU A 38 1.56 7.94 1.11
C GLU A 38 1.91 6.86 0.08
N ASP A 39 1.60 7.08 -1.20
CA ASP A 39 1.94 6.14 -2.27
C ASP A 39 3.48 6.02 -2.47
N GLU A 40 4.22 7.08 -2.24
CA GLU A 40 5.67 7.07 -2.27
C GLU A 40 6.24 6.24 -1.11
N LEU A 41 5.71 6.44 0.10
CA LEU A 41 6.12 5.72 1.30
C LEU A 41 5.85 4.22 1.16
N ASP A 42 4.61 3.84 0.78
CA ASP A 42 4.21 2.44 0.57
C ASP A 42 5.17 1.75 -0.41
N ARG A 43 5.51 2.42 -1.51
CA ARG A 43 6.43 1.87 -2.52
C ARG A 43 7.86 1.72 -2.00
N ARG A 44 8.34 2.65 -1.16
CA ARG A 44 9.70 2.63 -0.61
C ARG A 44 9.88 1.56 0.46
N ILE A 45 8.85 1.34 1.26
CA ILE A 45 8.84 0.33 2.32
C ILE A 45 8.52 -1.05 1.74
N GLY A 46 7.68 -1.12 0.69
CA GLY A 46 7.17 -2.36 0.11
C GLY A 46 5.90 -2.87 0.79
N HIS A 47 5.35 -2.11 1.72
CA HIS A 47 4.16 -2.43 2.48
C HIS A 47 3.23 -1.22 2.62
N ALA A 48 1.92 -1.45 2.74
CA ALA A 48 0.91 -0.44 3.01
C ALA A 48 0.16 -0.76 4.30
N TRP A 49 0.07 0.19 5.23
CA TRP A 49 -0.73 0.06 6.46
C TRP A 49 -2.18 0.51 6.27
N ARG A 50 -2.50 1.13 5.16
CA ARG A 50 -3.87 1.47 4.77
C ARG A 50 -4.43 0.39 3.84
N SER A 51 -5.76 0.21 3.86
CA SER A 51 -6.39 -0.74 2.96
C SER A 51 -6.23 -0.32 1.50
N LYS A 52 -5.71 -1.21 0.69
CA LYS A 52 -5.55 -1.07 -0.76
C LYS A 52 -6.13 -2.28 -1.48
N ILE A 53 -6.42 -2.13 -2.76
CA ILE A 53 -6.93 -3.22 -3.59
C ILE A 53 -5.96 -3.44 -4.75
N ALA A 54 -5.51 -4.70 -4.90
CA ALA A 54 -4.79 -5.15 -6.08
C ALA A 54 -5.82 -5.70 -7.09
N TYR A 55 -5.93 -5.05 -8.24
CA TYR A 55 -6.90 -5.43 -9.28
C TYR A 55 -6.29 -6.31 -10.36
N ASN A 56 -6.89 -7.47 -10.60
CA ASN A 56 -6.56 -8.37 -11.71
C ASN A 56 -5.06 -8.67 -11.81
N GLU A 57 -4.41 -8.89 -10.68
CA GLU A 57 -3.02 -9.32 -10.66
C GLU A 57 -2.90 -10.66 -11.39
N ARG A 58 -2.02 -10.70 -12.40
CA ARG A 58 -1.95 -11.84 -13.32
C ARG A 58 -0.78 -12.75 -12.99
N HIS A 59 -1.07 -14.03 -12.93
CA HIS A 59 -0.09 -15.07 -12.68
C HIS A 59 -0.06 -16.14 -13.76
N THR A 60 1.15 -16.64 -14.00
CA THR A 60 1.41 -17.82 -14.81
C THR A 60 1.74 -18.97 -13.89
N LEU A 61 1.04 -20.08 -14.03
CA LEU A 61 1.35 -21.27 -13.25
C LEU A 61 2.71 -21.85 -13.65
N PRO A 62 3.60 -22.09 -12.70
CA PRO A 62 4.83 -22.79 -12.98
C PRO A 62 4.56 -24.26 -13.37
N LEU A 63 5.45 -24.82 -14.17
CA LEU A 63 5.31 -26.19 -14.72
C LEU A 63 5.14 -27.27 -13.65
N LEU A 64 5.68 -27.05 -12.46
CA LEU A 64 5.61 -27.95 -11.31
C LEU A 64 4.21 -28.14 -10.71
N TYR A 65 3.25 -27.28 -11.05
CA TYR A 65 1.87 -27.41 -10.64
C TYR A 65 1.16 -28.67 -11.19
N ILE A 66 1.72 -29.29 -12.22
CA ILE A 66 1.15 -30.46 -12.89
C ILE A 66 1.15 -31.70 -11.98
N PHE A 67 2.02 -31.74 -10.99
CA PHE A 67 2.23 -32.92 -10.14
C PHE A 67 1.48 -32.88 -8.81
N GLY A 68 0.57 -31.93 -8.61
CA GLY A 68 -0.31 -31.91 -7.43
C GLY A 68 0.34 -31.48 -6.12
N TRP A 69 1.60 -31.15 -6.11
CA TRP A 69 2.32 -30.64 -4.92
C TRP A 69 2.49 -29.14 -5.09
N GLY A 70 1.64 -28.41 -4.37
CA GLY A 70 1.46 -26.99 -4.56
C GLY A 70 2.71 -26.14 -4.36
N THR A 71 3.33 -25.76 -5.46
CA THR A 71 4.19 -24.59 -5.43
C THR A 71 3.27 -23.38 -5.29
N PRO A 72 3.41 -22.54 -4.24
CA PRO A 72 2.55 -21.40 -4.07
C PRO A 72 2.74 -20.39 -5.21
N LEU A 73 1.66 -19.75 -5.61
CA LEU A 73 1.73 -18.49 -6.33
C LEU A 73 2.01 -17.41 -5.31
N TYR A 74 3.05 -16.63 -5.54
CA TYR A 74 3.35 -15.47 -4.71
C TYR A 74 2.61 -14.27 -5.27
N LEU A 75 1.69 -13.71 -4.49
CA LEU A 75 1.06 -12.44 -4.78
C LEU A 75 2.06 -11.30 -4.53
N GLN A 76 1.86 -10.16 -5.18
CA GLN A 76 2.79 -9.02 -5.09
C GLN A 76 2.80 -8.38 -3.70
N HIS A 77 1.71 -8.57 -2.95
CA HIS A 77 1.55 -7.95 -1.63
C HIS A 77 1.42 -9.02 -0.55
N ARG A 78 1.78 -8.64 0.66
CA ARG A 78 1.59 -9.40 1.89
C ARG A 78 0.45 -8.79 2.70
N HIS A 79 0.17 -9.39 3.86
CA HIS A 79 -0.88 -8.94 4.77
C HIS A 79 -2.21 -8.74 4.03
N ILE A 80 -2.61 -9.81 3.35
CA ILE A 80 -3.83 -9.85 2.56
C ILE A 80 -5.00 -10.11 3.51
N TYR A 81 -6.08 -9.38 3.32
CA TYR A 81 -7.31 -9.63 4.07
C TYR A 81 -7.94 -10.94 3.66
N ASP A 82 -8.68 -11.55 4.59
CA ASP A 82 -9.51 -12.71 4.25
C ASP A 82 -10.38 -12.38 3.03
N PHE A 83 -10.38 -13.29 2.07
CA PHE A 83 -11.12 -13.08 0.85
C PHE A 83 -12.61 -13.00 1.11
N ASP A 84 -13.23 -11.93 0.68
CA ASP A 84 -14.67 -11.71 0.74
C ASP A 84 -15.22 -11.31 -0.64
N ALA A 85 -16.03 -12.17 -1.22
CA ALA A 85 -16.67 -11.90 -2.51
C ALA A 85 -17.59 -10.66 -2.47
N ALA A 86 -18.17 -10.32 -1.31
CA ALA A 86 -19.03 -9.15 -1.14
C ALA A 86 -18.22 -7.83 -1.25
N GLU A 87 -16.94 -7.88 -0.89
CA GLU A 87 -16.01 -6.75 -1.01
C GLU A 87 -15.32 -6.69 -2.38
N GLY A 88 -15.66 -7.63 -3.26
CA GLY A 88 -15.15 -7.66 -4.63
C GLY A 88 -13.87 -8.47 -4.83
N ASP A 89 -13.40 -9.21 -3.81
CA ASP A 89 -12.28 -10.12 -3.94
C ASP A 89 -12.61 -11.26 -4.90
N LYS A 90 -11.62 -11.71 -5.69
CA LYS A 90 -11.80 -12.75 -6.70
C LYS A 90 -10.52 -13.55 -6.91
N ILE A 91 -10.69 -14.85 -7.09
CA ILE A 91 -9.66 -15.73 -7.65
C ILE A 91 -10.23 -16.28 -8.95
N GLU A 92 -9.72 -15.83 -10.07
CA GLU A 92 -10.25 -16.18 -11.38
C GLU A 92 -9.24 -17.06 -12.12
N VAL A 93 -9.69 -18.20 -12.58
CA VAL A 93 -8.89 -19.17 -13.33
C VAL A 93 -9.40 -19.24 -14.75
N TRP A 94 -8.49 -19.24 -15.72
CA TRP A 94 -8.85 -19.37 -17.13
C TRP A 94 -9.32 -20.78 -17.45
N GLU A 95 -10.55 -20.91 -17.86
CA GLU A 95 -11.10 -22.15 -18.37
C GLU A 95 -10.87 -22.24 -19.88
N GLY A 96 -10.04 -23.19 -20.28
CA GLY A 96 -9.61 -23.31 -21.68
C GLY A 96 -10.72 -23.66 -22.66
N ALA A 97 -11.77 -24.35 -22.21
CA ALA A 97 -12.87 -24.80 -23.07
C ALA A 97 -13.87 -23.68 -23.38
N SER A 98 -14.20 -22.84 -22.40
CA SER A 98 -15.15 -21.72 -22.56
C SER A 98 -14.48 -20.43 -23.02
N ALA A 99 -13.16 -20.36 -23.02
CA ALA A 99 -12.37 -19.16 -23.28
C ALA A 99 -12.72 -18.00 -22.33
N THR A 100 -13.13 -18.31 -21.10
CA THR A 100 -13.51 -17.36 -20.04
C THR A 100 -12.71 -17.57 -18.77
N TYR A 101 -12.77 -16.61 -17.86
CA TYR A 101 -12.26 -16.75 -16.50
C TYR A 101 -13.41 -17.18 -15.58
N GLU A 102 -13.20 -18.24 -14.83
CA GLU A 102 -14.10 -18.70 -13.79
C GLU A 102 -13.62 -18.22 -12.41
N ASN A 103 -14.52 -17.61 -11.64
CA ASN A 103 -14.23 -17.21 -10.26
C ASN A 103 -14.41 -18.41 -9.33
N ILE A 104 -13.35 -18.86 -8.69
CA ILE A 104 -13.32 -20.02 -7.80
C ILE A 104 -13.43 -19.66 -6.32
N LEU A 105 -13.54 -18.39 -5.97
CA LEU A 105 -13.54 -17.92 -4.57
C LEU A 105 -14.65 -18.57 -3.73
N GLY A 106 -15.80 -18.88 -4.33
CA GLY A 106 -16.90 -19.56 -3.65
C GLY A 106 -16.64 -21.04 -3.29
N ASN A 107 -15.51 -21.62 -3.72
CA ASN A 107 -15.19 -23.02 -3.50
C ASN A 107 -13.84 -23.18 -2.77
N SER A 108 -13.91 -23.15 -1.44
CA SER A 108 -12.74 -23.24 -0.57
C SER A 108 -11.94 -24.55 -0.69
N GLN A 109 -12.47 -25.58 -1.36
CA GLN A 109 -11.74 -26.83 -1.60
C GLN A 109 -10.71 -26.68 -2.72
N TRP A 110 -10.83 -25.65 -3.54
CA TRP A 110 -10.01 -25.46 -4.73
C TRP A 110 -8.77 -24.58 -4.51
N TYR A 111 -8.70 -23.92 -3.37
CA TYR A 111 -7.55 -23.11 -3.03
C TYR A 111 -7.26 -23.16 -1.52
N ASP A 112 -6.06 -22.73 -1.17
CA ASP A 112 -5.64 -22.45 0.19
C ASP A 112 -4.80 -21.18 0.16
N MET A 113 -4.87 -20.37 1.19
CA MET A 113 -4.24 -19.06 1.21
C MET A 113 -3.49 -18.84 2.50
N ASP A 114 -2.21 -18.52 2.37
CA ASP A 114 -1.40 -17.94 3.43
C ASP A 114 -1.46 -16.41 3.30
N TYR A 115 -2.38 -15.83 4.05
CA TYR A 115 -2.71 -14.41 3.97
C TYR A 115 -1.56 -13.50 4.44
N GLU A 116 -0.77 -13.97 5.40
CA GLU A 116 0.36 -13.20 5.92
C GLU A 116 1.45 -13.01 4.87
N TYR A 117 1.77 -14.08 4.14
CA TYR A 117 2.86 -14.06 3.17
C TYR A 117 2.40 -13.90 1.73
N GLY A 118 1.10 -13.79 1.48
CA GLY A 118 0.57 -13.65 0.13
C GLY A 118 0.80 -14.89 -0.73
N ARG A 119 0.69 -16.10 -0.14
CA ARG A 119 0.92 -17.36 -0.86
C ARG A 119 -0.41 -18.03 -1.18
N LEU A 120 -0.74 -18.13 -2.45
CA LEU A 120 -1.95 -18.80 -2.94
C LEU A 120 -1.60 -20.20 -3.44
N TYR A 121 -2.20 -21.21 -2.85
CA TYR A 121 -2.10 -22.60 -3.25
C TYR A 121 -3.38 -23.01 -3.98
N LEU A 122 -3.30 -23.44 -5.23
CA LEU A 122 -4.45 -23.95 -5.97
C LEU A 122 -4.46 -25.47 -5.91
N ARG A 123 -5.62 -26.04 -5.64
CA ARG A 123 -5.81 -27.49 -5.48
C ARG A 123 -6.64 -28.05 -6.64
N GLY A 124 -6.28 -29.24 -7.10
CA GLY A 124 -7.13 -30.04 -7.98
C GLY A 124 -7.29 -29.58 -9.43
N PHE A 125 -6.58 -28.55 -9.85
CA PHE A 125 -6.65 -28.10 -11.24
C PHE A 125 -5.59 -28.77 -12.11
N ILE A 126 -6.05 -29.44 -13.17
CA ILE A 126 -5.17 -29.86 -14.26
C ILE A 126 -5.13 -28.71 -15.26
N PHE A 127 -4.11 -27.88 -15.15
CA PHE A 127 -3.93 -26.78 -16.10
C PHE A 127 -3.20 -27.24 -17.35
N SER A 128 -3.72 -26.89 -18.49
CA SER A 128 -3.00 -27.03 -19.76
C SER A 128 -1.77 -26.11 -19.74
N ILE A 129 -0.63 -26.71 -19.83
CA ILE A 129 0.73 -26.27 -19.46
C ILE A 129 1.24 -25.02 -20.18
N LEU A 130 0.62 -24.58 -21.24
CA LEU A 130 1.27 -23.77 -22.26
C LEU A 130 0.82 -22.31 -22.38
N ARG A 131 0.05 -21.75 -21.47
CA ARG A 131 -0.39 -20.36 -21.61
C ARG A 131 -0.06 -19.49 -20.40
N GLN A 132 0.50 -18.33 -20.69
CA GLN A 132 0.79 -17.26 -19.74
C GLN A 132 -0.50 -16.62 -19.19
N ASN A 133 -0.44 -16.04 -17.98
CA ASN A 133 -1.49 -15.23 -17.36
C ASN A 133 -2.85 -15.92 -17.20
N ARG A 134 -2.89 -17.16 -16.74
CA ARG A 134 -4.14 -17.90 -16.58
C ARG A 134 -4.89 -17.67 -15.29
N ILE A 135 -4.24 -17.05 -14.33
CA ILE A 135 -4.82 -16.74 -13.05
C ILE A 135 -4.85 -15.24 -12.90
N ARG A 136 -5.98 -14.74 -12.45
CA ARG A 136 -6.14 -13.34 -12.03
C ARG A 136 -6.65 -13.35 -10.60
N VAL A 137 -6.03 -12.55 -9.76
CA VAL A 137 -6.42 -12.38 -8.37
C VAL A 137 -6.73 -10.92 -8.13
N THR A 138 -7.89 -10.64 -7.56
CA THR A 138 -8.27 -9.33 -7.04
C THR A 138 -8.43 -9.47 -5.55
N TYR A 139 -7.72 -8.69 -4.76
CA TYR A 139 -7.69 -8.83 -3.32
C TYR A 139 -7.39 -7.53 -2.62
N ARG A 140 -7.81 -7.44 -1.36
CA ARG A 140 -7.48 -6.34 -0.45
C ARG A 140 -6.24 -6.70 0.34
N TYR A 141 -5.39 -5.71 0.57
CA TYR A 141 -4.16 -5.88 1.33
C TYR A 141 -3.85 -4.62 2.14
N GLY A 142 -2.94 -4.73 3.09
CA GLY A 142 -2.47 -3.65 3.96
C GLY A 142 -2.86 -3.87 5.42
N GLY A 143 -2.32 -3.04 6.32
CA GLY A 143 -2.48 -3.20 7.76
C GLY A 143 -1.38 -4.04 8.42
N GLU A 144 -1.38 -4.13 9.74
CA GLU A 144 -0.36 -4.87 10.52
C GLU A 144 -0.77 -6.30 10.90
N GLY A 145 -1.68 -6.95 10.23
CA GLY A 145 -2.00 -8.30 10.64
C GLY A 145 -3.32 -8.84 10.12
N PHE A 146 -3.60 -10.06 10.55
CA PHE A 146 -4.83 -10.77 10.28
C PHE A 146 -6.06 -9.99 10.72
N ALA A 147 -7.10 -10.07 9.91
CA ALA A 147 -8.43 -9.64 10.31
C ALA A 147 -8.59 -8.16 10.69
N GLY A 148 -8.06 -7.26 9.87
CA GLY A 148 -8.59 -5.91 9.88
C GLY A 148 -8.11 -5.01 11.00
N ASP A 149 -6.92 -5.21 11.52
CA ASP A 149 -6.27 -4.17 12.29
C ASP A 149 -6.01 -2.97 11.38
N THR A 150 -6.71 -1.88 11.65
CA THR A 150 -6.69 -0.66 10.86
C THR A 150 -5.88 0.43 11.53
N THR A 151 -5.16 0.08 12.58
CA THR A 151 -4.37 1.02 13.34
C THR A 151 -3.09 1.33 12.57
N ILE A 152 -2.96 2.57 12.15
CA ILE A 152 -1.73 3.04 11.52
C ILE A 152 -0.70 3.26 12.62
N PRO A 153 0.51 2.70 12.51
CA PRO A 153 1.57 2.98 13.46
C PRO A 153 1.91 4.47 13.48
N GLY A 154 2.04 5.06 14.67
CA GLY A 154 2.28 6.49 14.81
C GLY A 154 3.59 6.97 14.18
N ASP A 155 4.60 6.11 14.03
CA ASP A 155 5.84 6.44 13.33
C ASP A 155 5.64 6.55 11.80
N ILE A 156 4.69 5.80 11.24
CA ILE A 156 4.29 5.90 9.83
C ILE A 156 3.51 7.19 9.57
N GLU A 157 2.56 7.50 10.44
CA GLU A 157 1.81 8.76 10.41
C GLU A 157 2.76 9.96 10.47
N ASP A 158 3.63 10.00 11.47
CA ASP A 158 4.64 11.05 11.64
C ASP A 158 5.59 11.16 10.43
N CYS A 159 5.98 10.03 9.84
CA CYS A 159 6.79 9.99 8.64
C CYS A 159 6.09 10.67 7.46
N VAL A 160 4.82 10.38 7.20
CA VAL A 160 4.04 11.01 6.12
C VAL A 160 3.87 12.49 6.38
N ILE A 161 3.54 12.90 7.60
CA ILE A 161 3.43 14.32 7.98
C ILE A 161 4.72 15.07 7.66
N LYS A 162 5.89 14.51 8.02
CA LYS A 162 7.20 15.10 7.71
C LYS A 162 7.48 15.16 6.21
N MET A 163 7.11 14.12 5.45
CA MET A 163 7.26 14.11 3.99
C MET A 163 6.42 15.20 3.33
N VAL A 164 5.19 15.41 3.79
CA VAL A 164 4.29 16.47 3.31
C VAL A 164 4.83 17.85 3.72
N ALA A 165 5.29 18.00 4.97
CA ALA A 165 5.88 19.23 5.46
C ALA A 165 7.11 19.66 4.65
N LEU A 166 8.00 18.70 4.32
CA LEU A 166 9.17 18.96 3.46
C LEU A 166 8.74 19.48 2.08
N GLU A 167 7.74 18.87 1.49
CA GLU A 167 7.25 19.31 0.19
C GLU A 167 6.57 20.67 0.27
N PHE A 168 5.75 20.89 1.31
CA PHE A 168 5.13 22.19 1.57
C PHE A 168 6.19 23.30 1.64
N VAL A 169 7.24 23.11 2.43
CA VAL A 169 8.32 24.10 2.61
C VAL A 169 9.12 24.28 1.33
N ASN A 170 9.34 23.22 0.54
CA ASN A 170 10.05 23.31 -0.74
C ASN A 170 9.21 23.98 -1.84
N THR A 171 7.89 23.79 -1.83
CA THR A 171 6.98 24.37 -2.83
C THR A 171 6.63 25.81 -2.50
N SER A 172 6.63 26.17 -1.23
CA SER A 172 6.40 27.54 -0.75
C SER A 172 7.63 28.40 -1.02
N PHE A 173 7.94 28.67 -2.27
CA PHE A 173 9.07 29.52 -2.71
C PHE A 173 9.03 30.94 -2.18
N ARG A 174 8.03 31.29 -1.38
CA ARG A 174 7.89 32.57 -0.70
C ARG A 174 8.02 32.37 0.82
N MET A 175 9.13 31.80 1.24
CA MET A 175 9.48 31.74 2.67
C MET A 175 9.52 33.14 3.34
N ASP A 176 9.65 34.21 2.55
CA ASP A 176 9.58 35.61 3.01
C ASP A 176 8.21 36.04 3.53
N LYS A 177 7.17 35.20 3.32
CA LYS A 177 5.78 35.51 3.73
C LYS A 177 5.12 34.46 4.62
N LEU A 178 5.83 33.42 5.04
CA LEU A 178 5.36 32.63 6.17
C LEU A 178 5.40 33.59 7.36
N PRO A 179 4.30 33.74 8.13
CA PRO A 179 4.34 34.51 9.36
C PRO A 179 5.38 33.80 10.24
N MET A 180 6.58 34.30 10.25
CA MET A 180 7.61 33.93 11.21
C MET A 180 7.07 34.35 12.56
N GLY A 181 6.20 33.50 13.12
CA GLY A 181 5.82 33.61 14.53
C GLY A 181 7.11 33.52 15.30
N SER A 182 7.51 34.60 15.88
CA SER A 182 8.44 34.96 16.94
C SER A 182 9.37 33.90 17.60
N ALA A 183 9.43 32.68 17.11
CA ALA A 183 10.42 31.68 17.46
C ALA A 183 11.15 31.33 16.17
N GLY A 184 12.36 31.82 15.99
CA GLY A 184 13.20 31.54 14.83
C GLY A 184 13.42 30.04 14.62
N VAL A 185 12.46 29.40 14.00
CA VAL A 185 12.60 28.01 13.58
C VAL A 185 13.55 28.04 12.38
N ASP A 186 14.75 27.54 12.59
CA ASP A 186 15.70 27.33 11.50
C ASP A 186 15.18 26.17 10.64
N TYR A 187 14.41 26.52 9.60
CA TYR A 187 13.88 25.55 8.66
C TYR A 187 14.95 24.73 7.95
N ALA A 188 16.18 25.23 7.86
CA ALA A 188 17.27 24.48 7.23
C ALA A 188 17.71 23.30 8.10
N SER A 189 17.86 23.50 9.39
CA SER A 189 18.17 22.44 10.34
C SER A 189 16.99 21.47 10.47
N SER A 190 15.76 21.98 10.51
CA SER A 190 14.54 21.14 10.57
C SER A 190 14.38 20.27 9.32
N LYS A 191 14.64 20.81 8.11
CA LYS A 191 14.59 20.01 6.87
C LYS A 191 15.57 18.84 6.90
N ARG A 192 16.79 19.08 7.37
CA ARG A 192 17.79 18.01 7.48
C ARG A 192 17.32 16.94 8.46
N GLN A 193 16.86 17.35 9.63
CA GLN A 193 16.36 16.41 10.64
C GLN A 193 15.15 15.61 10.13
N TRP A 194 14.18 16.26 9.47
CA TRP A 194 13.02 15.57 8.89
C TRP A 194 13.45 14.54 7.84
N THR A 195 14.43 14.90 7.01
CA THR A 195 14.95 13.95 6.00
C THR A 195 15.60 12.75 6.67
N GLU A 196 16.42 12.95 7.70
CA GLU A 196 17.08 11.89 8.46
C GLU A 196 16.02 10.99 9.17
N ASP A 197 14.98 11.58 9.77
CA ASP A 197 13.90 10.86 10.43
C ASP A 197 13.08 9.99 9.43
N ILE A 198 12.78 10.53 8.26
CA ILE A 198 12.07 9.83 7.19
C ILE A 198 12.89 8.64 6.72
N GLU A 199 14.17 8.82 6.40
CA GLU A 199 15.02 7.73 5.95
C GLU A 199 15.16 6.64 7.02
N LYS A 200 15.31 7.02 8.28
CA LYS A 200 15.37 6.08 9.40
C LYS A 200 14.06 5.30 9.57
N CYS A 201 12.91 5.96 9.44
CA CYS A 201 11.61 5.27 9.48
C CYS A 201 11.50 4.25 8.35
N ILE A 202 11.86 4.63 7.13
CA ILE A 202 11.82 3.74 5.97
C ILE A 202 12.77 2.56 6.14
N GLU A 203 13.99 2.77 6.60
CA GLU A 203 14.96 1.69 6.85
C GLU A 203 14.46 0.71 7.91
N ASN A 204 13.87 1.21 9.00
CA ASN A 204 13.36 0.37 10.09
C ASN A 204 12.13 -0.45 9.69
N ARG A 205 11.32 0.04 8.76
CA ARG A 205 10.06 -0.58 8.34
C ARG A 205 10.14 -1.29 6.98
N ARG A 206 11.29 -1.21 6.32
CA ARG A 206 11.46 -1.81 5.00
C ARG A 206 11.33 -3.33 5.07
N GLU A 207 10.34 -3.86 4.40
CA GLU A 207 10.20 -5.30 4.24
C GLU A 207 11.22 -5.83 3.22
N VAL A 208 12.07 -6.73 3.68
CA VAL A 208 12.95 -7.49 2.79
C VAL A 208 12.15 -8.70 2.29
N PHE A 209 11.74 -8.67 1.04
CA PHE A 209 11.15 -9.83 0.41
C PHE A 209 12.21 -10.93 0.33
N PRO A 210 12.00 -12.12 0.91
CA PRO A 210 12.86 -13.23 0.57
C PRO A 210 12.70 -13.50 -0.93
N ILE A 211 13.78 -13.34 -1.66
CA ILE A 211 13.85 -13.74 -3.08
C ILE A 211 13.61 -15.26 -3.10
N PRO A 212 12.62 -15.75 -3.87
CA PRO A 212 12.34 -17.17 -3.98
C PRO A 212 13.49 -17.94 -4.62
#